data_6b81ddf0dc40fbf04bb6eb4984f1967c
#
_entry.id   6b81ddf0dc40fbf04bb6eb4984f1967c
#
_cell.length_a   1.000
_cell.length_b   1.000
_cell.length_c   1.000
_cell.angle_alpha   90.00
_cell.angle_beta   90.00
_cell.angle_gamma   90.00
#
_symmetry.space_group_name_H-M   'P 1'
#
loop_
_entity.id
_entity.type
_entity.pdbx_description
1 polymer ?
#
loop_
_entity_poly.entity_id
_entity_poly.type
_entity_poly.pdbx_seq_one_letter_code
_entity_poly.pdbx_strand_id
1 'polypeptide(L)'
;LIQKYQPQAILFQGPVKNKNLIRWVGNEDGRAPYPHWSRTDATTSSDGVIEIKDLHGNPDGKLWSPAEADFPNRKKSAWNGGWLWRANQEQYIFSAEELVDRYYTSVGRNANMLIGMVIDTAGRFPPEDYKQFVAFGKEIKHRFSKPLAETHGKGDKVELTISRRPVKVNHVVIMEDISKGERVRKYTVEAWVDNKWKPVCDGISVGHKRIHQFDNITT
;
A
#
# COMPACT_ATOMS: atom_id res chain seq x y z
N LEU A 1 -11.98 -27.02 -5.69
CA LEU A 1 -12.47 -27.07 -4.30
C LEU A 1 -12.94 -25.70 -3.84
N ILE A 2 -12.09 -24.65 -3.85
CA ILE A 2 -12.43 -23.29 -3.34
C ILE A 2 -13.70 -22.76 -4.02
N GLN A 3 -13.77 -22.77 -5.35
CA GLN A 3 -14.94 -22.26 -6.08
C GLN A 3 -16.26 -22.99 -5.73
N LYS A 4 -16.17 -24.27 -5.32
CA LYS A 4 -17.33 -25.06 -4.92
C LYS A 4 -17.78 -24.76 -3.49
N TYR A 5 -16.84 -24.59 -2.56
CA TYR A 5 -17.14 -24.53 -1.12
C TYR A 5 -17.00 -23.12 -0.54
N GLN A 6 -16.23 -22.25 -1.19
CA GLN A 6 -15.98 -20.87 -0.76
C GLN A 6 -15.95 -19.91 -1.98
N PRO A 7 -17.06 -19.79 -2.73
CA PRO A 7 -17.11 -19.02 -3.97
C PRO A 7 -16.82 -17.50 -3.78
N GLN A 8 -16.98 -17.00 -2.56
CA GLN A 8 -16.70 -15.61 -2.18
C GLN A 8 -15.22 -15.36 -1.83
N ALA A 9 -14.40 -16.41 -1.73
CA ALA A 9 -12.99 -16.25 -1.36
C ALA A 9 -12.25 -15.41 -2.38
N ILE A 10 -11.43 -14.49 -1.89
CA ILE A 10 -10.47 -13.74 -2.70
C ILE A 10 -9.21 -14.60 -2.83
N LEU A 11 -8.73 -14.80 -4.04
CA LEU A 11 -7.60 -15.65 -4.32
C LEU A 11 -6.37 -14.80 -4.67
N PHE A 12 -5.26 -15.14 -4.04
CA PHE A 12 -3.96 -14.61 -4.46
C PHE A 12 -3.59 -15.21 -5.81
N GLN A 13 -3.04 -14.38 -6.66
CA GLN A 13 -2.53 -14.62 -8.01
C GLN A 13 -2.36 -16.08 -8.41
N GLY A 14 -2.58 -16.33 -9.64
CA GLY A 14 -2.35 -17.62 -10.27
C GLY A 14 -3.23 -17.78 -11.49
N PRO A 15 -3.04 -18.78 -12.28
CA PRO A 15 -4.02 -19.14 -13.28
C PRO A 15 -5.25 -19.74 -12.57
N VAL A 16 -6.34 -18.97 -12.49
CA VAL A 16 -7.60 -19.38 -11.84
C VAL A 16 -8.82 -18.94 -12.65
N LYS A 17 -9.94 -19.65 -12.50
CA LYS A 17 -11.22 -19.32 -13.15
C LYS A 17 -12.05 -18.26 -12.38
N ASN A 18 -11.57 -17.81 -11.23
CA ASN A 18 -12.26 -16.85 -10.38
C ASN A 18 -11.83 -15.42 -10.73
N LYS A 19 -12.80 -14.48 -10.71
CA LYS A 19 -12.55 -13.05 -10.91
C LYS A 19 -12.26 -12.29 -9.61
N ASN A 20 -12.44 -12.91 -8.45
CA ASN A 20 -12.09 -12.33 -7.15
C ASN A 20 -10.60 -12.57 -6.87
N LEU A 21 -9.77 -11.74 -7.47
CA LEU A 21 -8.32 -11.92 -7.45
C LEU A 21 -7.63 -10.76 -6.76
N ILE A 22 -6.59 -11.08 -6.00
CA ILE A 22 -5.51 -10.15 -5.67
C ILE A 22 -4.32 -10.51 -6.55
N ARG A 23 -3.71 -9.54 -7.18
CA ARG A 23 -2.48 -9.75 -7.94
C ARG A 23 -1.25 -9.42 -7.11
N TRP A 24 -0.16 -10.06 -7.46
CA TRP A 24 1.14 -9.78 -6.87
C TRP A 24 1.80 -8.55 -7.51
N VAL A 25 2.53 -7.74 -6.74
CA VAL A 25 3.29 -6.59 -7.27
C VAL A 25 4.62 -7.00 -7.97
N GLY A 26 4.95 -8.29 -8.01
CA GLY A 26 6.11 -8.82 -8.73
C GLY A 26 7.44 -8.81 -7.99
N ASN A 27 7.42 -8.52 -6.69
CA ASN A 27 8.63 -8.56 -5.85
C ASN A 27 8.27 -8.96 -4.42
N GLU A 28 9.26 -9.41 -3.67
CA GLU A 28 9.13 -9.72 -2.24
C GLU A 28 9.82 -8.64 -1.38
N ASP A 29 9.68 -7.38 -1.76
CA ASP A 29 10.30 -6.25 -1.07
C ASP A 29 9.30 -5.41 -0.29
N GLY A 30 8.00 -5.73 -0.38
CA GLY A 30 6.93 -4.95 0.25
C GLY A 30 6.73 -3.57 -0.40
N ARG A 31 7.03 -3.44 -1.69
CA ARG A 31 6.98 -2.16 -2.41
C ARG A 31 6.16 -2.28 -3.68
N ALA A 32 5.07 -1.52 -3.76
CA ALA A 32 4.32 -1.39 -5.00
C ALA A 32 5.04 -0.45 -5.97
N PRO A 33 4.98 -0.74 -7.28
CA PRO A 33 5.47 0.19 -8.30
C PRO A 33 4.64 1.48 -8.28
N TYR A 34 5.13 2.52 -8.94
CA TYR A 34 4.38 3.75 -9.13
C TYR A 34 4.56 4.22 -10.60
N PRO A 35 3.50 4.61 -11.29
CA PRO A 35 2.08 4.59 -10.86
C PRO A 35 1.55 3.18 -10.65
N HIS A 36 0.43 3.05 -9.91
CA HIS A 36 -0.15 1.78 -9.60
C HIS A 36 -1.69 1.88 -9.55
N TRP A 37 -2.38 0.94 -10.21
CA TRP A 37 -3.85 0.86 -10.24
C TRP A 37 -4.33 -0.53 -9.87
N SER A 38 -5.52 -0.62 -9.28
CA SER A 38 -6.18 -1.90 -8.98
C SER A 38 -6.83 -2.51 -10.21
N ARG A 39 -7.15 -1.69 -11.22
CA ARG A 39 -7.57 -2.21 -12.52
C ARG A 39 -6.39 -2.78 -13.29
N THR A 40 -6.64 -3.78 -14.11
CA THR A 40 -5.62 -4.44 -14.92
C THR A 40 -6.25 -5.12 -16.13
N ASP A 41 -5.42 -5.50 -17.08
CA ASP A 41 -5.79 -6.42 -18.13
C ASP A 41 -5.40 -7.85 -17.74
N ALA A 42 -6.15 -8.80 -18.25
CA ALA A 42 -5.91 -10.22 -18.05
C ALA A 42 -6.12 -10.95 -19.37
N THR A 43 -5.36 -12.01 -19.56
CA THR A 43 -5.63 -13.00 -20.60
C THR A 43 -6.51 -14.10 -20.02
N THR A 44 -7.38 -14.65 -20.86
CA THR A 44 -8.19 -15.80 -20.47
C THR A 44 -7.91 -16.92 -21.48
N SER A 45 -7.43 -18.05 -20.97
CA SER A 45 -7.16 -19.22 -21.79
C SER A 45 -8.48 -19.89 -22.26
N SER A 46 -8.39 -20.82 -23.21
CA SER A 46 -9.54 -21.54 -23.76
C SER A 46 -10.33 -22.33 -22.72
N ASP A 47 -9.70 -22.75 -21.64
CA ASP A 47 -10.32 -23.43 -20.49
C ASP A 47 -10.84 -22.46 -19.41
N GLY A 48 -10.80 -21.14 -19.69
CA GLY A 48 -11.32 -20.09 -18.82
C GLY A 48 -10.40 -19.68 -17.67
N VAL A 49 -9.13 -20.05 -17.71
CA VAL A 49 -8.14 -19.62 -16.69
C VAL A 49 -7.73 -18.17 -16.95
N ILE A 50 -7.76 -17.35 -15.91
CA ILE A 50 -7.38 -15.91 -15.93
C ILE A 50 -5.92 -15.80 -15.50
N GLU A 51 -5.14 -15.10 -16.32
CA GLU A 51 -3.74 -14.79 -16.05
C GLU A 51 -3.49 -13.29 -16.14
N ILE A 52 -2.88 -12.71 -15.09
CA ILE A 52 -2.54 -11.29 -15.01
C ILE A 52 -1.03 -11.15 -15.15
N LYS A 53 -0.59 -10.36 -16.14
CA LYS A 53 0.84 -10.12 -16.42
C LYS A 53 1.29 -8.70 -16.09
N ASP A 54 0.36 -7.77 -16.01
CA ASP A 54 0.67 -6.36 -15.73
C ASP A 54 0.73 -6.10 -14.24
N LEU A 55 1.93 -5.84 -13.73
CA LEU A 55 2.20 -5.61 -12.31
C LEU A 55 1.85 -4.20 -11.85
N HIS A 56 1.89 -3.21 -12.75
CA HIS A 56 1.47 -1.83 -12.45
C HIS A 56 -0.05 -1.65 -12.41
N GLY A 57 -0.76 -2.55 -13.06
CA GLY A 57 -2.15 -2.35 -13.41
C GLY A 57 -2.33 -1.40 -14.60
N ASN A 58 -3.55 -1.34 -15.10
CA ASN A 58 -3.96 -0.48 -16.19
C ASN A 58 -5.22 0.29 -15.74
N PRO A 59 -5.20 1.64 -15.71
CA PRO A 59 -6.36 2.42 -15.29
C PRO A 59 -7.62 2.17 -16.12
N ASP A 60 -7.46 1.72 -17.37
CA ASP A 60 -8.54 1.41 -18.29
C ASP A 60 -8.77 -0.11 -18.43
N GLY A 61 -8.08 -0.91 -17.62
CA GLY A 61 -8.19 -2.37 -17.57
C GLY A 61 -9.61 -2.83 -17.22
N LYS A 62 -9.96 -4.03 -17.69
CA LYS A 62 -11.31 -4.58 -17.54
C LYS A 62 -11.52 -5.42 -16.28
N LEU A 63 -10.45 -5.85 -15.65
CA LEU A 63 -10.48 -6.65 -14.44
C LEU A 63 -10.11 -5.79 -13.24
N TRP A 64 -10.89 -5.92 -12.15
CA TRP A 64 -10.54 -5.37 -10.85
C TRP A 64 -9.74 -6.41 -10.06
N SER A 65 -8.49 -6.13 -9.81
CA SER A 65 -7.57 -6.99 -9.07
C SER A 65 -6.59 -6.14 -8.26
N PRO A 66 -6.95 -5.71 -7.05
CA PRO A 66 -6.05 -4.97 -6.18
C PRO A 66 -4.73 -5.73 -5.99
N ALA A 67 -3.66 -5.01 -5.80
CA ALA A 67 -2.36 -5.64 -5.65
C ALA A 67 -1.97 -5.85 -4.19
N GLU A 68 -1.11 -6.84 -3.98
CA GLU A 68 -0.47 -7.15 -2.72
C GLU A 68 1.05 -7.05 -2.86
N ALA A 69 1.63 -6.26 -1.96
CA ALA A 69 3.07 -6.12 -1.79
C ALA A 69 3.48 -6.94 -0.56
N ASP A 70 3.92 -8.15 -0.82
CA ASP A 70 4.35 -9.08 0.20
C ASP A 70 5.86 -8.97 0.45
N PHE A 71 6.26 -9.32 1.64
CA PHE A 71 7.66 -9.46 2.02
C PHE A 71 7.78 -10.16 3.36
N PRO A 72 8.90 -10.87 3.63
CA PRO A 72 9.16 -11.43 4.95
C PRO A 72 9.47 -10.31 5.95
N ASN A 73 9.25 -10.53 7.23
CA ASN A 73 9.62 -9.56 8.26
C ASN A 73 11.14 -9.47 8.51
N ARG A 74 11.94 -10.21 7.77
CA ARG A 74 13.40 -10.23 7.81
C ARG A 74 13.98 -9.97 6.43
N LYS A 75 15.17 -9.40 6.38
CA LYS A 75 15.89 -9.05 5.14
C LYS A 75 16.18 -10.30 4.31
N LYS A 76 16.18 -10.16 3.00
CA LYS A 76 16.46 -11.26 2.05
C LYS A 76 17.80 -11.98 2.28
N SER A 77 18.73 -11.33 2.96
CA SER A 77 20.03 -11.91 3.37
C SER A 77 19.92 -12.87 4.56
N ALA A 78 18.78 -12.93 5.23
CA ALA A 78 18.51 -13.94 6.25
C ALA A 78 18.36 -15.33 5.62
N TRP A 79 18.40 -16.36 6.46
CA TRP A 79 18.20 -17.74 6.00
C TRP A 79 16.85 -17.88 5.29
N ASN A 80 16.88 -18.61 4.18
CA ASN A 80 15.72 -18.81 3.30
C ASN A 80 15.02 -17.51 2.89
N GLY A 81 15.79 -16.47 2.59
CA GLY A 81 15.25 -15.18 2.15
C GLY A 81 14.43 -14.44 3.21
N GLY A 82 14.48 -14.87 4.47
CA GLY A 82 13.75 -14.27 5.59
C GLY A 82 12.33 -14.82 5.81
N TRP A 83 11.85 -15.75 4.98
CA TRP A 83 10.50 -16.31 5.07
C TRP A 83 10.32 -17.35 6.18
N LEU A 84 11.41 -17.98 6.60
CA LEU A 84 11.38 -19.01 7.64
C LEU A 84 12.30 -18.62 8.81
N TRP A 85 11.91 -19.07 10.01
CA TRP A 85 12.68 -18.81 11.22
C TRP A 85 13.97 -19.66 11.29
N ARG A 86 15.01 -19.05 11.78
CA ARG A 86 16.25 -19.71 12.20
C ARG A 86 16.83 -18.96 13.40
N ALA A 87 17.43 -19.70 14.35
CA ALA A 87 18.10 -19.10 15.50
C ALA A 87 19.29 -18.21 15.07
N ASN A 88 19.59 -17.19 15.84
CA ASN A 88 20.70 -16.25 15.62
C ASN A 88 20.61 -15.48 14.30
N GLN A 89 19.37 -15.05 13.93
CA GLN A 89 19.10 -14.26 12.73
C GLN A 89 18.42 -12.92 13.06
N GLU A 90 18.50 -12.46 14.31
CA GLU A 90 17.84 -11.25 14.80
C GLU A 90 18.36 -9.98 14.12
N GLN A 91 19.62 -9.97 13.68
CA GLN A 91 20.25 -8.86 12.94
C GLN A 91 19.61 -8.59 11.57
N TYR A 92 18.82 -9.52 11.06
CA TYR A 92 18.11 -9.38 9.79
C TYR A 92 16.67 -8.89 9.93
N ILE A 93 16.15 -8.74 11.15
CA ILE A 93 14.80 -8.23 11.38
C ILE A 93 14.71 -6.80 10.85
N PHE A 94 13.63 -6.48 10.13
CA PHE A 94 13.37 -5.10 9.75
C PHE A 94 13.05 -4.25 10.98
N SER A 95 13.68 -3.09 11.08
CA SER A 95 13.34 -2.10 12.10
C SER A 95 11.92 -1.53 11.84
N ALA A 96 11.34 -0.93 12.87
CA ALA A 96 10.06 -0.24 12.75
C ALA A 96 10.09 0.84 11.66
N GLU A 97 11.19 1.57 11.52
CA GLU A 97 11.36 2.61 10.47
C GLU A 97 11.40 2.00 9.07
N GLU A 98 12.11 0.88 8.87
CA GLU A 98 12.13 0.16 7.61
C GLU A 98 10.74 -0.41 7.23
N LEU A 99 9.92 -0.78 8.24
CA LEU A 99 8.53 -1.21 8.02
C LEU A 99 7.62 -0.02 7.68
N VAL A 100 7.83 1.12 8.30
CA VAL A 100 7.11 2.37 7.97
C VAL A 100 7.41 2.80 6.54
N ASP A 101 8.65 2.73 6.08
CA ASP A 101 9.02 3.03 4.70
C ASP A 101 8.29 2.11 3.70
N ARG A 102 8.16 0.82 4.04
CA ARG A 102 7.34 -0.11 3.23
C ARG A 102 5.85 0.24 3.25
N TYR A 103 5.33 0.70 4.37
CA TYR A 103 3.94 1.18 4.44
C TYR A 103 3.68 2.33 3.48
N TYR A 104 4.59 3.30 3.40
CA TYR A 104 4.49 4.39 2.41
C TYR A 104 4.57 3.90 0.97
N THR A 105 5.38 2.89 0.73
CA THR A 105 5.63 2.38 -0.63
C THR A 105 4.75 1.20 -1.04
N SER A 106 3.87 0.73 -0.15
CA SER A 106 2.82 -0.25 -0.46
C SER A 106 1.42 0.35 -0.26
N VAL A 107 0.98 0.52 0.99
CA VAL A 107 -0.33 1.11 1.31
C VAL A 107 -0.45 2.53 0.78
N GLY A 108 0.61 3.33 0.91
CA GLY A 108 0.69 4.68 0.34
C GLY A 108 0.80 4.74 -1.18
N ARG A 109 0.80 3.59 -1.86
CA ARG A 109 0.76 3.42 -3.32
C ARG A 109 -0.37 2.51 -3.77
N ASN A 110 -1.48 2.51 -3.06
CA ASN A 110 -2.69 1.77 -3.45
C ASN A 110 -2.52 0.24 -3.49
N ALA A 111 -1.69 -0.35 -2.64
CA ALA A 111 -1.53 -1.79 -2.54
C ALA A 111 -1.76 -2.29 -1.11
N ASN A 112 -2.16 -3.54 -0.97
CA ASN A 112 -2.15 -4.20 0.33
C ASN A 112 -0.72 -4.46 0.76
N MET A 113 -0.44 -4.35 2.05
CA MET A 113 0.84 -4.72 2.65
C MET A 113 0.68 -6.06 3.36
N LEU A 114 1.37 -7.08 2.88
CA LEU A 114 1.41 -8.38 3.53
C LEU A 114 2.80 -8.63 4.09
N ILE A 115 2.89 -8.89 5.40
CA ILE A 115 4.15 -9.19 6.06
C ILE A 115 4.17 -10.66 6.46
N GLY A 116 5.09 -11.43 5.88
CA GLY A 116 5.34 -12.80 6.24
C GLY A 116 6.04 -12.88 7.60
N MET A 117 5.28 -13.25 8.64
CA MET A 117 5.79 -13.32 10.00
C MET A 117 6.37 -14.70 10.28
N VAL A 118 7.64 -14.73 10.68
CA VAL A 118 8.28 -15.99 11.10
C VAL A 118 7.77 -16.42 12.47
N ILE A 119 7.71 -17.73 12.67
CA ILE A 119 7.41 -18.36 13.97
C ILE A 119 8.57 -19.27 14.37
N ASP A 120 8.88 -19.34 15.67
CA ASP A 120 9.92 -20.20 16.21
C ASP A 120 9.51 -21.67 16.24
N THR A 121 10.41 -22.55 16.65
CA THR A 121 10.15 -24.00 16.77
C THR A 121 9.09 -24.36 17.81
N ALA A 122 8.71 -23.43 18.68
CA ALA A 122 7.64 -23.59 19.66
C ALA A 122 6.30 -23.02 19.16
N GLY A 123 6.23 -22.59 17.89
CA GLY A 123 5.02 -22.00 17.29
C GLY A 123 4.69 -20.60 17.79
N ARG A 124 5.68 -19.85 18.26
CA ARG A 124 5.48 -18.50 18.82
C ARG A 124 6.22 -17.46 17.99
N PHE A 125 5.75 -16.22 18.03
CA PHE A 125 6.51 -15.08 17.53
C PHE A 125 7.77 -14.89 18.37
N PRO A 126 8.95 -14.82 17.73
CA PRO A 126 10.17 -14.48 18.45
C PRO A 126 10.04 -13.09 19.10
N PRO A 127 10.54 -12.90 20.33
CA PRO A 127 10.36 -11.64 21.06
C PRO A 127 10.90 -10.40 20.32
N GLU A 128 12.02 -10.51 19.63
CA GLU A 128 12.63 -9.38 18.91
C GLU A 128 11.81 -9.00 17.65
N ASP A 129 11.26 -9.99 16.93
CA ASP A 129 10.34 -9.75 15.82
C ASP A 129 9.07 -9.04 16.33
N TYR A 130 8.48 -9.55 17.41
CA TYR A 130 7.29 -8.94 18.03
C TYR A 130 7.52 -7.49 18.46
N LYS A 131 8.69 -7.20 19.06
CA LYS A 131 9.07 -5.85 19.46
C LYS A 131 9.06 -4.86 18.29
N GLN A 132 9.59 -5.25 17.12
CA GLN A 132 9.58 -4.39 15.92
C GLN A 132 8.16 -4.17 15.40
N PHE A 133 7.29 -5.19 15.43
CA PHE A 133 5.89 -5.03 15.04
C PHE A 133 5.12 -4.09 15.95
N VAL A 134 5.32 -4.21 17.26
CA VAL A 134 4.69 -3.28 18.23
C VAL A 134 5.17 -1.84 17.99
N ALA A 135 6.46 -1.65 17.76
CA ALA A 135 7.02 -0.33 17.45
C ALA A 135 6.46 0.21 16.12
N PHE A 136 6.42 -0.61 15.07
CA PHE A 136 5.80 -0.25 13.79
C PHE A 136 4.33 0.18 13.95
N GLY A 137 3.52 -0.62 14.66
CA GLY A 137 2.12 -0.28 14.91
C GLY A 137 1.94 1.04 15.68
N LYS A 138 2.83 1.33 16.64
CA LYS A 138 2.85 2.62 17.36
C LYS A 138 3.18 3.79 16.42
N GLU A 139 4.16 3.62 15.53
CA GLU A 139 4.52 4.64 14.54
C GLU A 139 3.38 4.92 13.55
N ILE A 140 2.73 3.89 13.02
CA ILE A 140 1.57 4.08 12.14
C ILE A 140 0.46 4.83 12.86
N LYS A 141 0.16 4.44 14.10
CA LYS A 141 -0.84 5.12 14.91
C LYS A 141 -0.45 6.57 15.20
N HIS A 142 0.80 6.83 15.54
CA HIS A 142 1.31 8.17 15.81
C HIS A 142 1.17 9.08 14.58
N ARG A 143 1.55 8.59 13.40
CA ARG A 143 1.55 9.39 12.16
C ARG A 143 0.17 9.63 11.56
N PHE A 144 -0.77 8.67 11.69
CA PHE A 144 -2.00 8.67 10.90
C PHE A 144 -3.31 8.66 11.69
N SER A 145 -3.30 8.47 13.04
CA SER A 145 -4.54 8.35 13.79
C SER A 145 -5.23 9.69 14.10
N LYS A 146 -4.51 10.80 13.97
CA LYS A 146 -5.04 12.14 14.29
C LYS A 146 -4.61 13.11 13.20
N PRO A 147 -5.28 13.14 12.05
CA PRO A 147 -5.03 14.13 11.02
C PRO A 147 -5.31 15.54 11.57
N LEU A 148 -4.57 16.52 11.09
CA LEU A 148 -4.77 17.93 11.46
C LEU A 148 -6.12 18.45 10.95
N ALA A 149 -6.54 18.00 9.78
CA ALA A 149 -7.85 18.28 9.20
C ALA A 149 -8.19 17.24 8.12
N GLU A 150 -9.48 17.10 7.83
CA GLU A 150 -9.99 16.23 6.79
C GLU A 150 -11.07 16.93 5.98
N THR A 151 -11.17 16.61 4.71
CA THR A 151 -12.25 17.08 3.84
C THR A 151 -12.58 16.02 2.79
N HIS A 152 -13.73 16.15 2.16
CA HIS A 152 -14.13 15.37 1.00
C HIS A 152 -14.87 16.24 0.00
N GLY A 153 -14.82 15.87 -1.26
CA GLY A 153 -15.47 16.64 -2.33
C GLY A 153 -15.59 15.85 -3.62
N LYS A 154 -16.22 16.49 -4.60
CA LYS A 154 -16.36 15.99 -5.98
C LYS A 154 -15.96 17.10 -6.93
N GLY A 155 -15.44 16.71 -8.11
CA GLY A 155 -14.98 17.66 -9.14
C GLY A 155 -13.48 17.72 -9.25
N ASP A 156 -13.00 18.75 -9.90
CA ASP A 156 -11.57 18.88 -10.26
C ASP A 156 -10.74 19.54 -9.17
N LYS A 157 -11.38 20.10 -8.16
CA LYS A 157 -10.72 20.81 -7.06
C LYS A 157 -11.39 20.50 -5.73
N VAL A 158 -10.58 20.22 -4.73
CA VAL A 158 -10.98 20.10 -3.33
C VAL A 158 -10.07 20.98 -2.49
N GLU A 159 -10.64 21.83 -1.65
CA GLU A 159 -9.89 22.69 -0.74
C GLU A 159 -10.10 22.24 0.71
N LEU A 160 -9.05 22.38 1.51
CA LEU A 160 -9.04 22.04 2.92
C LEU A 160 -8.40 23.19 3.71
N THR A 161 -9.17 23.75 4.63
CA THR A 161 -8.62 24.70 5.61
C THR A 161 -8.19 23.94 6.85
N ILE A 162 -6.90 23.94 7.15
CA ILE A 162 -6.34 23.19 8.28
C ILE A 162 -6.53 23.97 9.57
N SER A 163 -6.20 25.28 9.56
CA SER A 163 -6.23 26.15 10.74
C SER A 163 -6.33 27.62 10.33
N ARG A 164 -6.79 28.48 11.25
CA ARG A 164 -6.69 29.93 11.10
C ARG A 164 -5.32 30.50 11.52
N ARG A 165 -4.47 29.67 12.11
CA ARG A 165 -3.10 30.01 12.53
C ARG A 165 -2.12 29.18 11.72
N PRO A 166 -0.93 29.68 11.43
CA PRO A 166 0.09 28.91 10.72
C PRO A 166 0.37 27.59 11.42
N VAL A 167 0.39 26.51 10.66
CA VAL A 167 0.63 25.16 11.14
C VAL A 167 1.64 24.44 10.22
N LYS A 168 2.53 23.65 10.81
CA LYS A 168 3.48 22.84 10.07
C LYS A 168 2.83 21.56 9.58
N VAL A 169 2.98 21.25 8.30
CA VAL A 169 2.51 20.03 7.66
C VAL A 169 3.63 19.40 6.85
N ASN A 170 3.65 18.08 6.76
CA ASN A 170 4.61 17.30 6.00
C ASN A 170 4.03 16.04 5.34
N HIS A 171 2.72 15.83 5.48
CA HIS A 171 2.02 14.70 4.89
C HIS A 171 0.68 15.12 4.31
N VAL A 172 0.32 14.47 3.23
CA VAL A 172 -1.07 14.44 2.74
C VAL A 172 -1.45 13.01 2.40
N VAL A 173 -2.65 12.63 2.81
CA VAL A 173 -3.27 11.36 2.43
C VAL A 173 -4.44 11.66 1.52
N ILE A 174 -4.41 11.10 0.32
CA ILE A 174 -5.46 11.25 -0.69
C ILE A 174 -6.11 9.88 -0.89
N MET A 175 -7.44 9.86 -0.98
CA MET A 175 -8.21 8.65 -1.22
C MET A 175 -9.30 8.91 -2.25
N GLU A 176 -9.50 7.98 -3.19
CA GLU A 176 -10.65 8.02 -4.10
C GLU A 176 -11.80 7.18 -3.55
N ASP A 177 -13.02 7.56 -3.87
CA ASP A 177 -14.15 6.64 -3.84
C ASP A 177 -14.01 5.65 -5.00
N ILE A 178 -13.43 4.49 -4.70
CA ILE A 178 -13.16 3.43 -5.68
C ILE A 178 -14.37 2.54 -5.98
N SER A 179 -15.55 2.81 -5.42
CA SER A 179 -16.79 2.03 -5.66
C SER A 179 -17.18 1.94 -7.15
N LYS A 180 -16.70 2.90 -7.94
CA LYS A 180 -16.88 2.96 -9.42
C LYS A 180 -15.55 2.85 -10.17
N GLY A 181 -14.53 2.29 -9.54
CA GLY A 181 -13.17 2.20 -10.05
C GLY A 181 -12.36 3.48 -9.81
N GLU A 182 -11.09 3.40 -10.09
CA GLU A 182 -10.13 4.50 -9.99
C GLU A 182 -10.28 5.45 -11.18
N ARG A 183 -10.37 6.75 -10.93
CA ARG A 183 -10.69 7.75 -11.96
C ARG A 183 -9.68 8.89 -12.04
N VAL A 184 -8.92 9.14 -10.97
CA VAL A 184 -7.87 10.16 -10.98
C VAL A 184 -6.74 9.73 -11.90
N ARG A 185 -6.37 10.60 -12.86
CA ARG A 185 -5.30 10.36 -13.84
C ARG A 185 -4.13 11.33 -13.69
N LYS A 186 -4.38 12.44 -13.00
CA LYS A 186 -3.36 13.43 -12.65
C LYS A 186 -3.91 14.32 -11.54
N TYR A 187 -3.06 14.73 -10.61
CA TYR A 187 -3.38 15.71 -9.57
C TYR A 187 -2.13 16.47 -9.16
N THR A 188 -2.34 17.64 -8.58
CA THR A 188 -1.33 18.43 -7.89
C THR A 188 -1.90 18.80 -6.53
N VAL A 189 -1.09 18.70 -5.50
CA VAL A 189 -1.42 19.23 -4.16
C VAL A 189 -0.65 20.53 -3.97
N GLU A 190 -1.36 21.56 -3.59
CA GLU A 190 -0.78 22.88 -3.32
C GLU A 190 -1.08 23.28 -1.87
N ALA A 191 -0.15 23.98 -1.26
CA ALA A 191 -0.33 24.60 0.04
C ALA A 191 -0.35 26.12 -0.10
N TRP A 192 -1.16 26.79 0.72
CA TRP A 192 -1.19 28.26 0.80
C TRP A 192 -0.04 28.73 1.67
N VAL A 193 0.98 29.29 1.06
CA VAL A 193 2.22 29.74 1.72
C VAL A 193 2.60 31.14 1.19
N ASP A 194 2.89 32.09 2.08
CA ASP A 194 3.25 33.46 1.72
C ASP A 194 2.24 34.11 0.76
N ASN A 195 0.94 33.96 1.08
CA ASN A 195 -0.18 34.53 0.30
C ASN A 195 -0.28 34.02 -1.15
N LYS A 196 0.18 32.81 -1.43
CA LYS A 196 0.04 32.19 -2.74
C LYS A 196 0.01 30.67 -2.62
N TRP A 197 -0.64 30.01 -3.59
CA TRP A 197 -0.59 28.56 -3.74
C TRP A 197 0.78 28.13 -4.26
N LYS A 198 1.39 27.17 -3.57
CA LYS A 198 2.67 26.57 -3.96
C LYS A 198 2.50 25.05 -4.08
N PRO A 199 2.91 24.44 -5.19
CA PRO A 199 2.85 22.99 -5.32
C PRO A 199 3.78 22.31 -4.31
N VAL A 200 3.29 21.26 -3.64
CA VAL A 200 4.03 20.47 -2.65
C VAL A 200 4.24 19.03 -3.07
N CYS A 201 3.32 18.49 -3.84
CA CYS A 201 3.47 17.18 -4.47
C CYS A 201 2.46 17.02 -5.62
N ASP A 202 2.70 16.05 -6.47
CA ASP A 202 1.82 15.67 -7.57
C ASP A 202 1.77 14.16 -7.78
N GLY A 203 0.97 13.73 -8.72
CA GLY A 203 0.92 12.33 -9.13
C GLY A 203 -0.10 12.06 -10.22
N ILE A 204 -0.12 10.79 -10.66
CA ILE A 204 -0.98 10.32 -11.75
C ILE A 204 -1.91 9.17 -11.33
N SER A 205 -1.74 8.61 -10.13
CA SER A 205 -2.64 7.61 -9.57
C SER A 205 -2.87 7.84 -8.07
N VAL A 206 -4.09 7.62 -7.61
CA VAL A 206 -4.49 7.72 -6.19
C VAL A 206 -4.99 6.37 -5.70
N GLY A 207 -6.12 5.90 -6.24
CA GLY A 207 -6.79 4.67 -5.84
C GLY A 207 -7.32 4.72 -4.41
N HIS A 208 -7.32 3.58 -3.73
CA HIS A 208 -7.81 3.51 -2.35
C HIS A 208 -7.04 4.43 -1.41
N LYS A 209 -5.72 4.51 -1.55
CA LYS A 209 -4.88 5.38 -0.72
C LYS A 209 -3.57 5.77 -1.39
N ARG A 210 -3.30 7.07 -1.39
CA ARG A 210 -2.01 7.65 -1.74
C ARG A 210 -1.50 8.48 -0.58
N ILE A 211 -0.27 8.23 -0.14
CA ILE A 211 0.40 8.99 0.91
C ILE A 211 1.59 9.71 0.30
N HIS A 212 1.63 11.03 0.46
CA HIS A 212 2.82 11.82 0.17
C HIS A 212 3.44 12.31 1.47
N GLN A 213 4.75 12.22 1.53
CA GLN A 213 5.60 12.85 2.52
C GLN A 213 6.47 13.88 1.83
N PHE A 214 6.61 15.05 2.42
CA PHE A 214 7.43 16.17 1.91
C PHE A 214 8.07 16.91 3.07
N ASP A 215 9.00 17.82 2.76
CA ASP A 215 9.63 18.65 3.78
C ASP A 215 8.60 19.51 4.52
N ASN A 216 8.87 19.78 5.79
CA ASN A 216 7.98 20.61 6.60
C ASN A 216 7.70 21.96 5.93
N ILE A 217 6.45 22.24 5.67
CA ILE A 217 5.98 23.55 5.23
C ILE A 217 5.05 24.15 6.28
N THR A 218 5.03 25.48 6.34
CA THR A 218 4.08 26.20 7.20
C THR A 218 3.01 26.82 6.32
N THR A 219 1.76 26.43 6.52
CA THR A 219 0.60 26.88 5.78
C THR A 219 -0.43 27.52 6.71
#